data_8284ab70472b3d7b1502a434f1c9b916
#
_entry.id   8284ab70472b3d7b1502a434f1c9b916
#
_cell.length_a   1.000
_cell.length_b   1.000
_cell.length_c   1.000
_cell.angle_alpha   90.00
_cell.angle_beta   90.00
_cell.angle_gamma   90.00
#
_symmetry.space_group_name_H-M   'P 1'
#
loop_
_entity.id
_entity.type
_entity.pdbx_description
1 polymer ?
#
loop_
_entity_poly.entity_id
_entity_poly.type
_entity_poly.pdbx_seq_one_letter_code
_entity_poly.pdbx_strand_id
1 'polypeptide(L)'
;MILVDNISLVKSNNPKLWDKIKQYENSDSKSSIFLTENTGMGSKTLYLQKDEKKIYFHSKYNPLREAETIVQSYDNIKNNSGVIFYGTGLGYHIEIILSKYSNISYYIYEPNIEVFYNFLSSVNLAKFRSARLMGISTSLKSLGREIGKFIDLYKEKLIIVELPSHRQIFPQENIEFNKRLAEIIKGKRRTMATEYSFQKRWITNSMENFKTVLSTPNIILNKKGRFTNIPVCLLYTS
;
A
#
# COMPACT_ATOMS: atom_id res chain seq x y z
N MET A 1 4.25 -23.72 5.64
CA MET A 1 4.65 -23.66 4.22
C MET A 1 3.71 -22.71 3.50
N ILE A 2 4.24 -21.80 2.70
CA ILE A 2 3.46 -20.82 1.93
C ILE A 2 2.62 -21.53 0.87
N LEU A 3 1.40 -21.04 0.63
CA LEU A 3 0.54 -21.54 -0.44
C LEU A 3 1.18 -21.26 -1.81
N VAL A 4 1.19 -22.25 -2.70
CA VAL A 4 1.88 -22.18 -4.01
C VAL A 4 1.44 -20.98 -4.84
N ASP A 5 0.14 -20.68 -4.86
CA ASP A 5 -0.43 -19.57 -5.60
C ASP A 5 0.10 -18.20 -5.12
N ASN A 6 0.31 -18.05 -3.81
CA ASN A 6 0.86 -16.84 -3.21
C ASN A 6 2.32 -16.60 -3.61
N ILE A 7 3.10 -17.66 -3.86
CA ILE A 7 4.50 -17.54 -4.28
C ILE A 7 4.61 -16.76 -5.57
N SER A 8 3.84 -17.14 -6.58
CA SER A 8 3.85 -16.47 -7.89
C SER A 8 3.39 -15.02 -7.78
N LEU A 9 2.36 -14.77 -6.97
CA LEU A 9 1.82 -13.44 -6.73
C LEU A 9 2.82 -12.51 -6.03
N VAL A 10 3.51 -12.99 -4.98
CA VAL A 10 4.52 -12.18 -4.27
C VAL A 10 5.73 -11.92 -5.15
N LYS A 11 6.21 -12.92 -5.90
CA LYS A 11 7.34 -12.77 -6.84
C LYS A 11 7.07 -11.72 -7.91
N SER A 12 5.88 -11.70 -8.48
CA SER A 12 5.52 -10.74 -9.52
C SER A 12 5.30 -9.33 -8.98
N ASN A 13 4.75 -9.21 -7.77
CA ASN A 13 4.44 -7.93 -7.15
C ASN A 13 5.66 -7.27 -6.50
N ASN A 14 6.46 -8.03 -5.75
CA ASN A 14 7.64 -7.55 -5.03
C ASN A 14 8.74 -8.61 -4.94
N PRO A 15 9.62 -8.74 -5.95
CA PRO A 15 10.72 -9.73 -5.97
C PRO A 15 11.65 -9.62 -4.76
N LYS A 16 11.96 -8.39 -4.31
CA LYS A 16 12.83 -8.18 -3.14
C LYS A 16 12.21 -8.68 -1.84
N LEU A 17 10.90 -8.61 -1.73
CA LEU A 17 10.19 -9.18 -0.59
C LEU A 17 10.25 -10.71 -0.63
N TRP A 18 10.12 -11.29 -1.81
CA TRP A 18 10.25 -12.73 -1.99
C TRP A 18 11.64 -13.24 -1.54
N ASP A 19 12.72 -12.53 -1.87
CA ASP A 19 14.07 -12.88 -1.43
C ASP A 19 14.19 -12.85 0.10
N LYS A 20 13.59 -11.88 0.77
CA LYS A 20 13.53 -11.83 2.24
C LYS A 20 12.76 -13.00 2.84
N ILE A 21 11.64 -13.38 2.22
CA ILE A 21 10.84 -14.52 2.66
C ILE A 21 11.66 -15.82 2.56
N LYS A 22 12.39 -16.01 1.46
CA LYS A 22 13.28 -17.16 1.30
C LYS A 22 14.41 -17.17 2.34
N GLN A 23 15.02 -16.03 2.61
CA GLN A 23 16.05 -15.92 3.65
C GLN A 23 15.48 -16.29 5.01
N TYR A 24 14.27 -15.83 5.33
CA TYR A 24 13.58 -16.22 6.56
C TYR A 24 13.29 -17.74 6.59
N GLU A 25 12.81 -18.34 5.50
CA GLU A 25 12.50 -19.75 5.40
C GLU A 25 13.73 -20.65 5.58
N ASN A 26 14.89 -20.22 5.05
CA ASN A 26 16.16 -20.96 5.07
C ASN A 26 17.01 -20.66 6.31
N SER A 27 16.60 -19.74 7.19
CA SER A 27 17.36 -19.44 8.40
C SER A 27 17.25 -20.60 9.40
N ASP A 28 18.38 -21.18 9.75
CA ASP A 28 18.48 -22.30 10.74
C ASP A 28 18.10 -21.90 12.17
N SER A 29 18.04 -20.60 12.45
CA SER A 29 17.71 -20.04 13.76
C SER A 29 16.19 -19.83 13.94
N LYS A 30 15.40 -20.86 13.65
CA LYS A 30 13.92 -20.82 13.85
C LYS A 30 13.53 -20.97 15.33
N SER A 31 13.99 -20.11 16.20
CA SER A 31 13.21 -19.83 17.40
C SER A 31 12.06 -18.89 17.01
N SER A 32 11.06 -19.45 16.32
CA SER A 32 9.84 -18.72 16.00
C SER A 32 9.19 -18.24 17.29
N ILE A 33 9.07 -16.94 17.44
CA ILE A 33 8.36 -16.35 18.58
C ILE A 33 6.87 -16.14 18.29
N PHE A 34 6.48 -16.29 17.02
CA PHE A 34 5.08 -16.24 16.58
C PHE A 34 4.58 -17.65 16.28
N LEU A 35 3.69 -18.13 17.12
CA LEU A 35 3.19 -19.49 17.08
C LEU A 35 1.70 -19.51 16.74
N THR A 36 1.25 -20.61 16.14
CA THR A 36 -0.17 -20.80 15.86
C THR A 36 -0.73 -21.91 16.74
N GLU A 37 -1.97 -21.76 17.18
CA GLU A 37 -2.73 -22.81 17.86
C GLU A 37 -4.15 -22.90 17.31
N ASN A 38 -4.77 -24.06 17.46
CA ASN A 38 -6.16 -24.25 17.08
C ASN A 38 -7.09 -23.66 18.16
N THR A 39 -8.13 -22.98 17.72
CA THR A 39 -9.20 -22.52 18.62
C THR A 39 -10.24 -23.60 18.82
N GLY A 40 -11.09 -23.44 19.84
CA GLY A 40 -12.20 -24.37 20.08
C GLY A 40 -13.24 -24.45 18.95
N MET A 41 -13.21 -23.48 18.01
CA MET A 41 -14.10 -23.43 16.83
C MET A 41 -13.43 -23.99 15.56
N GLY A 42 -12.28 -24.64 15.67
CA GLY A 42 -11.57 -25.27 14.54
C GLY A 42 -10.75 -24.32 13.65
N SER A 43 -10.81 -23.00 13.87
CA SER A 43 -9.91 -22.04 13.21
C SER A 43 -8.58 -21.94 13.95
N LYS A 44 -7.60 -21.29 13.33
CA LYS A 44 -6.28 -21.04 13.95
C LYS A 44 -6.19 -19.63 14.50
N THR A 45 -5.46 -19.45 15.58
CA THR A 45 -5.04 -18.13 16.05
C THR A 45 -3.52 -18.03 16.06
N LEU A 46 -3.00 -16.82 15.86
CA LEU A 46 -1.57 -16.49 15.92
C LEU A 46 -1.32 -15.76 17.24
N TYR A 47 -0.24 -16.10 17.93
CA TYR A 47 0.19 -15.40 19.12
C TYR A 47 1.71 -15.20 19.16
N LEU A 48 2.11 -14.13 19.83
CA LEU A 48 3.49 -13.87 20.21
C LEU A 48 3.76 -14.54 21.57
N GLN A 49 4.74 -15.43 21.62
CA GLN A 49 5.25 -15.97 22.86
C GLN A 49 6.32 -15.02 23.41
N LYS A 50 6.04 -14.36 24.52
CA LYS A 50 7.01 -13.50 25.22
C LYS A 50 7.08 -13.95 26.67
N ASP A 51 8.24 -14.53 27.02
CA ASP A 51 8.43 -15.19 28.30
C ASP A 51 7.34 -16.27 28.53
N GLU A 52 6.63 -16.21 29.64
CA GLU A 52 5.52 -17.11 29.95
C GLU A 52 4.15 -16.63 29.43
N LYS A 53 4.09 -15.43 28.75
CA LYS A 53 2.84 -14.85 28.32
C LYS A 53 2.61 -15.03 26.82
N LYS A 54 1.35 -15.29 26.46
CA LYS A 54 0.87 -15.32 25.09
C LYS A 54 0.13 -13.99 24.80
N ILE A 55 0.54 -13.29 23.74
CA ILE A 55 -0.15 -12.09 23.24
C ILE A 55 -0.74 -12.45 21.88
N TYR A 56 -2.06 -12.49 21.80
CA TYR A 56 -2.78 -12.97 20.63
C TYR A 56 -2.99 -11.90 19.57
N PHE A 57 -2.79 -12.28 18.29
CA PHE A 57 -3.17 -11.45 17.14
C PHE A 57 -4.66 -11.52 16.87
N HIS A 58 -5.25 -12.67 17.09
CA HIS A 58 -6.66 -12.93 16.90
C HIS A 58 -7.24 -13.59 18.15
N SER A 59 -8.56 -13.50 18.30
CA SER A 59 -9.26 -14.14 19.40
C SER A 59 -8.85 -15.61 19.54
N LYS A 60 -8.50 -16.03 20.74
CA LYS A 60 -8.23 -17.44 21.05
C LYS A 60 -9.49 -18.33 21.00
N TYR A 61 -10.67 -17.73 20.95
CA TYR A 61 -11.94 -18.45 20.95
C TYR A 61 -12.55 -18.50 19.54
N ASN A 62 -12.78 -17.34 18.91
CA ASN A 62 -13.42 -17.23 17.60
C ASN A 62 -12.80 -16.08 16.78
N PRO A 63 -11.69 -16.34 16.04
CA PRO A 63 -11.07 -15.33 15.17
C PRO A 63 -11.96 -14.81 14.05
N LEU A 64 -12.88 -15.65 13.54
CA LEU A 64 -13.79 -15.24 12.45
C LEU A 64 -14.78 -14.19 12.94
N ARG A 65 -15.41 -14.41 14.10
CA ARG A 65 -16.32 -13.44 14.69
C ARG A 65 -15.64 -12.11 15.03
N GLU A 66 -14.40 -12.18 15.53
CA GLU A 66 -13.59 -10.97 15.76
C GLU A 66 -13.36 -10.23 14.45
N ALA A 67 -12.95 -10.91 13.39
CA ALA A 67 -12.73 -10.33 12.08
C ALA A 67 -14.02 -9.71 11.50
N GLU A 68 -15.18 -10.35 11.65
CA GLU A 68 -16.47 -9.78 11.28
C GLU A 68 -16.74 -8.47 12.03
N THR A 69 -16.46 -8.41 13.33
CA THR A 69 -16.61 -7.20 14.14
C THR A 69 -15.67 -6.08 13.66
N ILE A 70 -14.42 -6.42 13.34
CA ILE A 70 -13.46 -5.47 12.74
C ILE A 70 -14.02 -4.93 11.42
N VAL A 71 -14.49 -5.79 10.54
CA VAL A 71 -15.03 -5.39 9.23
C VAL A 71 -16.28 -4.52 9.35
N GLN A 72 -17.14 -4.79 10.33
CA GLN A 72 -18.33 -3.97 10.61
C GLN A 72 -17.99 -2.53 11.02
N SER A 73 -16.81 -2.29 11.63
CA SER A 73 -16.37 -0.94 11.97
C SER A 73 -15.94 -0.09 10.77
N TYR A 74 -15.83 -0.70 9.58
CA TYR A 74 -15.45 -0.05 8.32
C TYR A 74 -16.64 0.00 7.33
N ASP A 75 -17.76 0.58 7.74
CA ASP A 75 -18.97 0.74 6.93
C ASP A 75 -18.80 1.68 5.73
N ASN A 76 -17.77 2.49 5.77
CA ASN A 76 -17.38 3.42 4.71
C ASN A 76 -16.67 2.78 3.51
N ILE A 77 -16.32 1.48 3.55
CA ILE A 77 -15.78 0.77 2.40
C ILE A 77 -16.87 0.62 1.34
N LYS A 78 -16.61 1.13 0.15
CA LYS A 78 -17.49 1.04 -1.02
C LYS A 78 -16.75 0.44 -2.21
N ASN A 79 -17.49 -0.01 -3.21
CA ASN A 79 -16.88 -0.36 -4.49
C ASN A 79 -16.07 0.82 -5.05
N ASN A 80 -14.92 0.53 -5.64
CA ASN A 80 -13.92 1.51 -6.11
C ASN A 80 -13.22 2.31 -5.00
N SER A 81 -13.22 1.83 -3.75
CA SER A 81 -12.33 2.33 -2.69
C SER A 81 -10.92 1.77 -2.86
N GLY A 82 -9.93 2.52 -2.39
CA GLY A 82 -8.58 2.02 -2.13
C GLY A 82 -8.45 1.62 -0.66
N VAL A 83 -8.01 0.40 -0.40
CA VAL A 83 -7.87 -0.11 0.97
C VAL A 83 -6.41 -0.44 1.26
N ILE A 84 -5.86 0.11 2.33
CA ILE A 84 -4.55 -0.27 2.86
C ILE A 84 -4.79 -1.15 4.07
N PHE A 85 -4.40 -2.40 4.00
CA PHE A 85 -4.38 -3.30 5.14
C PHE A 85 -3.06 -3.11 5.90
N TYR A 86 -3.15 -2.63 7.13
CA TYR A 86 -2.03 -2.53 8.06
C TYR A 86 -2.10 -3.63 9.11
N GLY A 87 -1.15 -4.54 9.04
CA GLY A 87 -1.14 -5.74 9.88
C GLY A 87 -2.02 -6.84 9.31
N THR A 88 -1.40 -7.99 9.06
CA THR A 88 -2.09 -9.13 8.44
C THR A 88 -2.59 -10.14 9.46
N GLY A 89 -1.81 -10.43 10.51
CA GLY A 89 -2.06 -11.60 11.34
C GLY A 89 -2.20 -12.86 10.46
N LEU A 90 -3.27 -13.63 10.65
CA LEU A 90 -3.64 -14.74 9.76
C LEU A 90 -4.59 -14.34 8.62
N GLY A 91 -4.97 -13.05 8.52
CA GLY A 91 -5.67 -12.49 7.37
C GLY A 91 -7.19 -12.61 7.36
N TYR A 92 -7.84 -13.01 8.42
CA TYR A 92 -9.30 -13.19 8.48
C TYR A 92 -10.08 -11.95 8.06
N HIS A 93 -9.72 -10.77 8.56
CA HIS A 93 -10.36 -9.50 8.21
C HIS A 93 -10.13 -9.10 6.75
N ILE A 94 -8.93 -9.43 6.21
CA ILE A 94 -8.58 -9.20 4.81
C ILE A 94 -9.46 -10.07 3.91
N GLU A 95 -9.56 -11.37 4.23
CA GLU A 95 -10.36 -12.33 3.45
C GLU A 95 -11.85 -11.94 3.43
N ILE A 96 -12.43 -11.52 4.57
CA ILE A 96 -13.81 -11.08 4.66
C ILE A 96 -14.03 -9.81 3.80
N ILE A 97 -13.16 -8.81 3.90
CA ILE A 97 -13.29 -7.56 3.12
C ILE A 97 -13.17 -7.86 1.62
N LEU A 98 -12.16 -8.62 1.20
CA LEU A 98 -11.96 -8.94 -0.21
C LEU A 98 -13.07 -9.81 -0.80
N SER A 99 -13.70 -10.66 0.01
CA SER A 99 -14.87 -11.43 -0.39
C SER A 99 -16.12 -10.58 -0.51
N LYS A 100 -16.30 -9.61 0.41
CA LYS A 100 -17.49 -8.72 0.42
C LYS A 100 -17.43 -7.65 -0.66
N TYR A 101 -16.24 -7.11 -0.97
CA TYR A 101 -16.05 -5.98 -1.88
C TYR A 101 -15.15 -6.35 -3.07
N SER A 102 -15.72 -6.92 -4.11
CA SER A 102 -14.98 -7.43 -5.29
C SER A 102 -14.28 -6.35 -6.13
N ASN A 103 -14.66 -5.07 -5.99
CA ASN A 103 -14.17 -3.95 -6.83
C ASN A 103 -13.30 -2.94 -6.07
N ILE A 104 -12.77 -3.30 -4.91
CA ILE A 104 -11.76 -2.48 -4.23
C ILE A 104 -10.37 -2.80 -4.79
N SER A 105 -9.49 -1.80 -4.80
CA SER A 105 -8.05 -2.02 -4.97
C SER A 105 -7.39 -1.98 -3.60
N TYR A 106 -6.39 -2.80 -3.39
CA TYR A 106 -5.83 -2.93 -2.06
C TYR A 106 -4.31 -3.00 -2.06
N TYR A 107 -3.74 -2.59 -0.94
CA TYR A 107 -2.33 -2.65 -0.61
C TYR A 107 -2.17 -3.38 0.74
N ILE A 108 -1.20 -4.28 0.84
CA ILE A 108 -0.92 -5.02 2.08
C ILE A 108 0.41 -4.54 2.66
N TYR A 109 0.38 -4.09 3.89
CA TYR A 109 1.58 -3.75 4.65
C TYR A 109 1.63 -4.53 5.96
N GLU A 110 2.66 -5.35 6.10
CA GLU A 110 2.96 -6.11 7.31
C GLU A 110 4.42 -5.87 7.70
N PRO A 111 4.69 -5.20 8.84
CA PRO A 111 6.05 -4.86 9.23
C PRO A 111 6.92 -6.07 9.58
N ASN A 112 6.31 -7.15 10.06
CA ASN A 112 7.02 -8.34 10.52
C ASN A 112 7.00 -9.45 9.47
N ILE A 113 8.18 -9.92 9.06
CA ILE A 113 8.32 -10.94 8.02
C ILE A 113 7.77 -12.31 8.43
N GLU A 114 7.86 -12.66 9.71
CA GLU A 114 7.37 -13.92 10.23
C GLU A 114 5.85 -13.96 10.31
N VAL A 115 5.22 -12.85 10.73
CA VAL A 115 3.76 -12.68 10.68
C VAL A 115 3.28 -12.74 9.23
N PHE A 116 3.99 -12.08 8.33
CA PHE A 116 3.67 -12.10 6.91
C PHE A 116 3.79 -13.50 6.29
N TYR A 117 4.80 -14.27 6.69
CA TYR A 117 4.95 -15.68 6.29
C TYR A 117 3.75 -16.53 6.74
N ASN A 118 3.31 -16.38 8.00
CA ASN A 118 2.13 -17.06 8.52
C ASN A 118 0.85 -16.66 7.77
N PHE A 119 0.70 -15.39 7.41
CA PHE A 119 -0.40 -14.90 6.57
C PHE A 119 -0.42 -15.58 5.20
N LEU A 120 0.71 -15.62 4.49
CA LEU A 120 0.82 -16.25 3.17
C LEU A 120 0.60 -17.78 3.22
N SER A 121 0.76 -18.38 4.38
CA SER A 121 0.48 -19.80 4.61
C SER A 121 -0.99 -20.08 4.94
N SER A 122 -1.75 -19.05 5.29
CA SER A 122 -3.13 -19.16 5.79
C SER A 122 -4.18 -18.71 4.77
N VAL A 123 -3.93 -17.61 4.07
CA VAL A 123 -4.86 -17.02 3.09
C VAL A 123 -4.37 -17.22 1.66
N ASN A 124 -5.22 -17.74 0.80
CA ASN A 124 -4.95 -17.83 -0.64
C ASN A 124 -5.36 -16.52 -1.32
N LEU A 125 -4.39 -15.63 -1.56
CA LEU A 125 -4.61 -14.34 -2.21
C LEU A 125 -5.01 -14.47 -3.70
N ALA A 126 -4.70 -15.60 -4.35
CA ALA A 126 -5.07 -15.82 -5.74
C ALA A 126 -6.58 -16.04 -5.94
N LYS A 127 -7.33 -16.36 -4.87
CA LYS A 127 -8.80 -16.40 -4.90
C LYS A 127 -9.42 -15.03 -5.19
N PHE A 128 -8.70 -13.95 -4.92
CA PHE A 128 -9.14 -12.58 -5.16
C PHE A 128 -8.52 -12.06 -6.45
N ARG A 129 -9.16 -11.06 -7.06
CA ARG A 129 -8.68 -10.49 -8.33
C ARG A 129 -7.27 -9.92 -8.14
N SER A 130 -6.25 -10.62 -8.61
CA SER A 130 -4.84 -10.21 -8.50
C SER A 130 -4.56 -8.84 -9.12
N ALA A 131 -5.29 -8.46 -10.18
CA ALA A 131 -5.22 -7.12 -10.79
C ALA A 131 -5.62 -5.97 -9.85
N ARG A 132 -6.25 -6.26 -8.71
CA ARG A 132 -6.63 -5.28 -7.68
C ARG A 132 -5.60 -5.15 -6.55
N LEU A 133 -4.64 -6.06 -6.47
CA LEU A 133 -3.52 -5.97 -5.55
C LEU A 133 -2.49 -4.97 -6.09
N MET A 134 -2.45 -3.78 -5.52
CA MET A 134 -1.60 -2.68 -5.96
C MET A 134 -0.18 -2.76 -5.40
N GLY A 135 0.00 -3.45 -4.28
CA GLY A 135 1.32 -3.66 -3.71
C GLY A 135 1.31 -4.45 -2.41
N ILE A 136 2.47 -5.05 -2.13
CA ILE A 136 2.76 -5.75 -0.88
C ILE A 136 4.10 -5.26 -0.36
N SER A 137 4.19 -4.90 0.92
CA SER A 137 5.44 -4.46 1.52
C SER A 137 5.55 -4.85 2.99
N THR A 138 6.80 -5.11 3.42
CA THR A 138 7.18 -5.25 4.84
C THR A 138 8.13 -4.14 5.27
N SER A 139 8.35 -3.10 4.45
CA SER A 139 9.31 -2.04 4.72
C SER A 139 8.70 -0.66 4.54
N LEU A 140 8.82 0.17 5.57
CA LEU A 140 8.40 1.58 5.52
C LEU A 140 9.16 2.41 4.47
N LYS A 141 10.40 2.02 4.13
CA LYS A 141 11.20 2.75 3.13
C LYS A 141 10.62 2.61 1.72
N SER A 142 10.10 1.43 1.36
CA SER A 142 9.44 1.22 0.07
C SER A 142 8.02 1.82 0.03
N LEU A 143 7.38 1.90 1.19
CA LEU A 143 6.01 2.38 1.36
C LEU A 143 5.78 3.78 0.75
N GLY A 144 6.75 4.70 0.91
CA GLY A 144 6.55 6.10 0.54
C GLY A 144 6.28 6.35 -0.94
N ARG A 145 6.92 5.60 -1.83
CA ARG A 145 6.77 5.76 -3.28
C ARG A 145 5.51 5.06 -3.80
N GLU A 146 5.27 3.86 -3.35
CA GLU A 146 4.17 3.00 -3.82
C GLU A 146 2.83 3.46 -3.26
N ILE A 147 2.76 3.73 -1.95
CA ILE A 147 1.56 4.28 -1.32
C ILE A 147 1.25 5.69 -1.82
N GLY A 148 2.27 6.51 -2.13
CA GLY A 148 2.04 7.83 -2.71
C GLY A 148 1.18 7.77 -3.97
N LYS A 149 1.48 6.86 -4.90
CA LYS A 149 0.67 6.64 -6.11
C LYS A 149 -0.74 6.13 -5.77
N PHE A 150 -0.84 5.25 -4.80
CA PHE A 150 -2.12 4.70 -4.36
C PHE A 150 -3.02 5.77 -3.73
N ILE A 151 -2.44 6.67 -2.92
CA ILE A 151 -3.14 7.83 -2.35
C ILE A 151 -3.64 8.77 -3.45
N ASP A 152 -2.84 9.04 -4.49
CA ASP A 152 -3.23 9.90 -5.60
C ASP A 152 -4.44 9.34 -6.37
N LEU A 153 -4.50 8.01 -6.53
CA LEU A 153 -5.59 7.35 -7.24
C LEU A 153 -6.92 7.39 -6.47
N TYR A 154 -6.86 7.20 -5.14
CA TYR A 154 -8.09 7.01 -4.34
C TYR A 154 -8.47 8.23 -3.51
N LYS A 155 -7.53 9.12 -3.19
CA LYS A 155 -7.80 10.38 -2.45
C LYS A 155 -8.72 10.16 -1.23
N GLU A 156 -9.91 10.75 -1.26
CA GLU A 156 -10.90 10.65 -0.18
C GLU A 156 -11.53 9.25 -0.02
N LYS A 157 -11.39 8.39 -1.05
CA LYS A 157 -11.87 7.00 -1.02
C LYS A 157 -10.83 6.02 -0.47
N LEU A 158 -9.73 6.54 0.08
CA LEU A 158 -8.71 5.73 0.71
C LEU A 158 -9.11 5.40 2.14
N ILE A 159 -9.06 4.11 2.45
CA ILE A 159 -9.41 3.59 3.77
C ILE A 159 -8.23 2.76 4.28
N ILE A 160 -7.89 2.94 5.55
CA ILE A 160 -6.87 2.13 6.21
C ILE A 160 -7.59 1.18 7.15
N VAL A 161 -7.40 -0.11 6.90
CA VAL A 161 -7.93 -1.17 7.76
C VAL A 161 -6.76 -1.68 8.59
N GLU A 162 -6.82 -1.45 9.88
CA GLU A 162 -5.81 -1.87 10.85
C GLU A 162 -6.28 -3.08 11.63
N LEU A 163 -5.40 -4.08 11.80
CA LEU A 163 -5.63 -5.16 12.76
C LEU A 163 -5.35 -4.62 14.17
N PRO A 164 -6.35 -4.53 15.07
CA PRO A 164 -6.20 -3.81 16.35
C PRO A 164 -5.07 -4.34 17.24
N SER A 165 -4.83 -5.66 17.23
CA SER A 165 -3.75 -6.31 17.98
C SER A 165 -2.35 -5.84 17.57
N HIS A 166 -2.16 -5.39 16.30
CA HIS A 166 -0.88 -4.86 15.82
C HIS A 166 -0.40 -3.65 16.63
N ARG A 167 -1.31 -2.75 17.03
CA ARG A 167 -0.96 -1.60 17.88
C ARG A 167 -0.38 -2.01 19.22
N GLN A 168 -0.89 -3.12 19.78
CA GLN A 168 -0.42 -3.63 21.06
C GLN A 168 0.90 -4.40 20.92
N ILE A 169 1.05 -5.19 19.85
CA ILE A 169 2.20 -6.08 19.64
C ILE A 169 3.39 -5.30 19.06
N PHE A 170 3.14 -4.37 18.16
CA PHE A 170 4.14 -3.57 17.45
C PHE A 170 3.88 -2.05 17.59
N PRO A 171 3.94 -1.50 18.83
CA PRO A 171 3.58 -0.10 19.05
C PRO A 171 4.50 0.88 18.34
N GLN A 172 5.80 0.60 18.23
CA GLN A 172 6.77 1.46 17.57
C GLN A 172 6.54 1.49 16.05
N GLU A 173 6.37 0.33 15.44
CA GLU A 173 6.09 0.19 14.01
C GLU A 173 4.76 0.86 13.65
N ASN A 174 3.78 0.81 14.54
CA ASN A 174 2.49 1.49 14.34
C ASN A 174 2.67 3.02 14.37
N ILE A 175 3.42 3.55 15.32
CA ILE A 175 3.72 4.99 15.40
C ILE A 175 4.47 5.45 14.14
N GLU A 176 5.49 4.71 13.71
CA GLU A 176 6.28 5.05 12.53
C GLU A 176 5.44 4.99 11.25
N PHE A 177 4.59 3.97 11.10
CA PHE A 177 3.67 3.85 9.97
C PHE A 177 2.73 5.05 9.89
N ASN A 178 2.06 5.38 10.99
CA ASN A 178 1.10 6.50 11.05
C ASN A 178 1.79 7.84 10.77
N LYS A 179 2.98 8.06 11.35
CA LYS A 179 3.80 9.25 11.07
C LYS A 179 4.16 9.35 9.58
N ARG A 180 4.67 8.26 9.01
CA ARG A 180 5.07 8.23 7.60
C ARG A 180 3.89 8.45 6.66
N LEU A 181 2.75 7.83 6.95
CA LEU A 181 1.52 8.02 6.18
C LEU A 181 1.04 9.48 6.25
N ALA A 182 1.03 10.09 7.44
CA ALA A 182 0.66 11.49 7.63
C ALA A 182 1.58 12.44 6.83
N GLU A 183 2.89 12.18 6.82
CA GLU A 183 3.87 12.94 6.02
C GLU A 183 3.57 12.86 4.52
N ILE A 184 3.28 11.64 4.01
CA ILE A 184 2.95 11.43 2.60
C ILE A 184 1.66 12.17 2.23
N ILE A 185 0.60 12.05 3.04
CA ILE A 185 -0.67 12.73 2.82
C ILE A 185 -0.50 14.25 2.85
N LYS A 186 0.26 14.77 3.83
CA LYS A 186 0.54 16.21 3.95
C LYS A 186 1.34 16.73 2.74
N GLY A 187 2.35 15.97 2.29
CA GLY A 187 3.11 16.31 1.08
C GLY A 187 2.21 16.35 -0.15
N LYS A 188 1.36 15.35 -0.35
CA LYS A 188 0.41 15.29 -1.47
C LYS A 188 -0.59 16.45 -1.48
N ARG A 189 -1.17 16.79 -0.33
CA ARG A 189 -2.06 17.94 -0.19
C ARG A 189 -1.38 19.26 -0.58
N ARG A 190 -0.12 19.46 -0.18
CA ARG A 190 0.66 20.66 -0.57
C ARG A 190 0.88 20.70 -2.08
N THR A 191 1.31 19.59 -2.68
CA THR A 191 1.51 19.50 -4.14
C THR A 191 0.22 19.81 -4.90
N MET A 192 -0.91 19.22 -4.50
CA MET A 192 -2.21 19.49 -5.12
C MET A 192 -2.63 20.96 -5.00
N ALA A 193 -2.44 21.60 -3.85
CA ALA A 193 -2.75 23.02 -3.66
C ALA A 193 -1.88 23.91 -4.57
N THR A 194 -0.59 23.56 -4.70
CA THR A 194 0.34 24.25 -5.58
C THR A 194 -0.06 24.08 -7.05
N GLU A 195 -0.31 22.87 -7.49
CA GLU A 195 -0.75 22.56 -8.86
C GLU A 195 -2.04 23.30 -9.21
N TYR A 196 -3.03 23.30 -8.31
CA TYR A 196 -4.28 24.04 -8.53
C TYR A 196 -4.05 25.55 -8.69
N SER A 197 -3.19 26.15 -7.86
CA SER A 197 -2.81 27.55 -7.96
C SER A 197 -2.11 27.86 -9.28
N PHE A 198 -1.18 27.00 -9.73
CA PHE A 198 -0.48 27.14 -11.00
C PHE A 198 -1.41 26.94 -12.21
N GLN A 199 -2.29 25.96 -12.18
CA GLN A 199 -3.26 25.73 -13.27
C GLN A 199 -4.14 26.97 -13.48
N LYS A 200 -4.64 27.58 -12.41
CA LYS A 200 -5.43 28.80 -12.50
C LYS A 200 -4.63 29.93 -13.14
N ARG A 201 -3.38 30.15 -12.73
CA ARG A 201 -2.49 31.14 -13.34
C ARG A 201 -2.23 30.87 -14.81
N TRP A 202 -1.94 29.63 -15.17
CA TRP A 202 -1.66 29.28 -16.56
C TRP A 202 -2.86 29.48 -17.46
N ILE A 203 -4.06 29.12 -17.01
CA ILE A 203 -5.29 29.35 -17.76
C ILE A 203 -5.47 30.86 -17.96
N THR A 204 -5.35 31.68 -16.92
CA THR A 204 -5.48 33.12 -17.00
C THR A 204 -4.44 33.70 -17.95
N ASN A 205 -3.16 33.38 -17.75
CA ASN A 205 -2.08 33.88 -18.62
C ASN A 205 -2.25 33.42 -20.09
N SER A 206 -2.71 32.18 -20.31
CA SER A 206 -2.96 31.68 -21.66
C SER A 206 -4.11 32.46 -22.33
N MET A 207 -5.17 32.74 -21.59
CA MET A 207 -6.31 33.53 -22.11
C MET A 207 -5.92 35.00 -22.41
N GLU A 208 -5.18 35.63 -21.49
CA GLU A 208 -4.70 37.00 -21.66
C GLU A 208 -3.74 37.13 -22.84
N ASN A 209 -2.85 36.17 -23.01
CA ASN A 209 -1.83 36.19 -24.06
C ASN A 209 -2.30 35.55 -25.39
N PHE A 210 -3.47 34.94 -25.43
CA PHE A 210 -3.95 34.14 -26.57
C PHE A 210 -3.91 34.94 -27.90
N LYS A 211 -4.41 36.17 -27.89
CA LYS A 211 -4.42 37.04 -29.06
C LYS A 211 -2.99 37.37 -29.53
N THR A 212 -2.09 37.65 -28.59
CA THR A 212 -0.68 37.94 -28.87
C THR A 212 0.04 36.69 -29.42
N VAL A 213 -0.20 35.53 -28.85
CA VAL A 213 0.39 34.26 -29.34
C VAL A 213 -0.06 33.93 -30.74
N LEU A 214 -1.36 34.15 -31.07
CA LEU A 214 -1.90 33.95 -32.43
C LEU A 214 -1.32 34.93 -33.46
N SER A 215 -1.08 36.16 -33.06
CA SER A 215 -0.52 37.19 -33.95
C SER A 215 1.00 37.15 -34.09
N THR A 216 1.68 36.40 -33.19
CA THR A 216 3.14 36.28 -33.22
C THR A 216 3.60 35.27 -34.29
N PRO A 217 4.46 35.67 -35.22
CA PRO A 217 4.99 34.75 -36.24
C PRO A 217 5.68 33.54 -35.61
N ASN A 218 5.35 32.33 -36.07
CA ASN A 218 6.00 31.13 -35.60
C ASN A 218 7.48 31.12 -36.01
N ILE A 219 8.36 31.30 -35.04
CA ILE A 219 9.81 31.40 -35.27
C ILE A 219 10.37 30.13 -35.92
N ILE A 220 9.83 28.95 -35.60
CA ILE A 220 10.25 27.68 -36.18
C ILE A 220 9.93 27.65 -37.68
N LEU A 221 8.74 28.09 -38.08
CA LEU A 221 8.35 28.14 -39.49
C LEU A 221 9.14 29.21 -40.24
N ASN A 222 9.28 30.42 -39.67
CA ASN A 222 9.99 31.53 -40.29
C ASN A 222 11.51 31.33 -40.38
N LYS A 223 12.08 30.48 -39.54
CA LYS A 223 13.54 30.20 -39.50
C LYS A 223 13.87 28.77 -39.90
N LYS A 224 12.95 28.04 -40.53
CA LYS A 224 13.16 26.70 -41.02
C LYS A 224 14.39 26.67 -41.95
N GLY A 225 15.36 25.81 -41.62
CA GLY A 225 16.60 25.66 -42.36
C GLY A 225 17.72 26.66 -42.03
N ARG A 226 17.49 27.73 -41.24
CA ARG A 226 18.55 28.73 -40.90
C ARG A 226 19.52 28.20 -39.82
N PHE A 227 19.14 27.23 -39.04
CA PHE A 227 19.93 26.68 -37.94
C PHE A 227 20.41 25.25 -38.22
N THR A 228 20.46 24.85 -39.47
CA THR A 228 20.97 23.54 -39.86
C THR A 228 22.47 23.48 -39.51
N ASN A 229 22.89 22.45 -38.75
CA ASN A 229 24.26 22.26 -38.25
C ASN A 229 24.73 23.25 -37.15
N ILE A 230 23.82 24.02 -36.52
CA ILE A 230 24.17 24.82 -35.35
C ILE A 230 23.76 24.06 -34.09
N PRO A 231 24.66 23.78 -33.14
CA PRO A 231 24.30 23.14 -31.89
C PRO A 231 23.41 24.07 -31.06
N VAL A 232 22.24 23.58 -30.70
CA VAL A 232 21.28 24.29 -29.81
C VAL A 232 21.45 23.79 -28.38
N CYS A 233 21.84 24.69 -27.49
CA CYS A 233 21.89 24.42 -26.07
C CYS A 233 20.63 24.97 -25.39
N LEU A 234 19.85 24.09 -24.77
CA LEU A 234 18.74 24.50 -23.91
C LEU A 234 19.26 24.74 -22.49
N LEU A 235 19.38 25.99 -22.10
CA LEU A 235 19.68 26.37 -20.73
C LEU A 235 18.38 26.32 -19.92
N TYR A 236 18.27 25.35 -19.01
CA TYR A 236 17.26 25.36 -17.98
C TYR A 236 17.72 26.33 -16.89
N THR A 237 17.06 27.45 -16.76
CA THR A 237 17.16 28.26 -15.54
C THR A 237 16.25 27.66 -14.49
N SER A 238 16.86 27.19 -13.38
CA SER A 238 16.21 26.67 -12.19
C SER A 238 15.35 27.70 -11.49
#